data_fd88663a243620358d6e93eed74084ce
#
_entry.id   fd88663a243620358d6e93eed74084ce
#
_cell.length_a   1.000
_cell.length_b   1.000
_cell.length_c   1.000
_cell.angle_alpha   90.00
_cell.angle_beta   90.00
_cell.angle_gamma   90.00
#
_symmetry.space_group_name_H-M   'P 1'
#
loop_
_entity.id
_entity.type
_entity.pdbx_description
1 polymer ?
#
loop_
_entity_poly.entity_id
_entity_poly.type
_entity_poly.pdbx_seq_one_letter_code
_entity_poly.pdbx_strand_id
1 'polypeptide(L)'
;SKEQTAKKERFLREVERQLLRKGLDSEMMEDGILNVKWHGQLLCDVDGDGVVCFPSKTVRGVDADASLQTVIQIASQVREYMPIFARAPALKAIGLEGSYKILADFGDAVLAGRLGKKGANFVTWEWDFDRNGVHMGHYFIEDYAGAKRDFAARSRLIEPQRLFSDKELGVIRNACEFALADDATL
;
A
#
# COMPACT_ATOMS: atom_id res chain seq x y z
N SER A 1 -22.51 14.15 -2.60
CA SER A 1 -22.18 15.58 -2.53
C SER A 1 -20.91 15.85 -3.35
N LYS A 2 -20.68 17.13 -3.77
CA LYS A 2 -19.45 17.52 -4.52
C LYS A 2 -18.16 17.10 -3.82
N GLU A 3 -18.13 17.16 -2.50
CA GLU A 3 -16.97 16.75 -1.69
C GLU A 3 -16.70 15.23 -1.78
N GLN A 4 -17.75 14.44 -1.79
CA GLN A 4 -17.65 12.99 -1.92
C GLN A 4 -17.14 12.57 -3.30
N THR A 5 -17.62 13.25 -4.36
CA THR A 5 -17.13 13.05 -5.72
C THR A 5 -15.64 13.39 -5.84
N ALA A 6 -15.22 14.54 -5.29
CA ALA A 6 -13.81 14.94 -5.29
C ALA A 6 -12.91 13.99 -4.48
N LYS A 7 -13.44 13.37 -3.42
CA LYS A 7 -12.70 12.35 -2.64
C LYS A 7 -12.50 11.08 -3.47
N LYS A 8 -13.55 10.60 -4.14
CA LYS A 8 -13.49 9.42 -5.01
C LYS A 8 -12.52 9.62 -6.18
N GLU A 9 -12.58 10.80 -6.81
CA GLU A 9 -11.66 11.14 -7.88
C GLU A 9 -10.20 11.17 -7.42
N ARG A 10 -9.89 11.77 -6.27
CA ARG A 10 -8.53 11.77 -5.69
C ARG A 10 -8.04 10.36 -5.40
N PHE A 11 -8.91 9.50 -4.89
CA PHE A 11 -8.61 8.09 -4.66
C PHE A 11 -8.23 7.39 -5.97
N LEU A 12 -9.07 7.47 -7.00
CA LEU A 12 -8.82 6.81 -8.29
C LEU A 12 -7.56 7.34 -8.98
N ARG A 13 -7.30 8.65 -8.92
CA ARG A 13 -6.04 9.22 -9.44
C ARG A 13 -4.81 8.70 -8.72
N GLU A 14 -4.90 8.42 -7.42
CA GLU A 14 -3.79 7.82 -6.69
C GLU A 14 -3.62 6.34 -7.07
N VAL A 15 -4.71 5.58 -7.21
CA VAL A 15 -4.67 4.21 -7.75
C VAL A 15 -4.01 4.18 -9.13
N GLU A 16 -4.42 5.05 -10.05
CA GLU A 16 -3.84 5.19 -11.39
C GLU A 16 -2.32 5.41 -11.35
N ARG A 17 -1.84 6.31 -10.48
CA ARG A 17 -0.39 6.58 -10.32
C ARG A 17 0.37 5.35 -9.81
N GLN A 18 -0.21 4.60 -8.88
CA GLN A 18 0.41 3.39 -8.34
C GLN A 18 0.42 2.26 -9.38
N LEU A 19 -0.66 2.10 -10.17
CA LEU A 19 -0.73 1.16 -11.29
C LEU A 19 0.34 1.46 -12.34
N LEU A 20 0.49 2.72 -12.70
CA LEU A 20 1.53 3.15 -13.66
C LEU A 20 2.95 2.79 -13.19
N ARG A 21 3.24 2.88 -11.91
CA ARG A 21 4.52 2.43 -11.34
C ARG A 21 4.77 0.93 -11.51
N LYS A 22 3.69 0.15 -11.57
CA LYS A 22 3.74 -1.31 -11.78
C LYS A 22 3.66 -1.70 -13.26
N GLY A 23 3.64 -0.71 -14.16
CA GLY A 23 3.56 -0.96 -15.60
C GLY A 23 2.18 -1.39 -16.08
N LEU A 24 1.14 -1.09 -15.28
CA LEU A 24 -0.25 -1.34 -15.65
C LEU A 24 -0.89 -0.06 -16.19
N ASP A 25 -1.43 -0.14 -17.39
CA ASP A 25 -2.15 0.97 -18.01
C ASP A 25 -3.57 1.06 -17.43
N SER A 26 -4.07 2.28 -17.32
CA SER A 26 -5.44 2.52 -16.87
C SER A 26 -6.02 3.77 -17.53
N GLU A 27 -7.34 3.83 -17.57
CA GLU A 27 -8.10 4.92 -18.18
C GLU A 27 -9.28 5.31 -17.30
N MET A 28 -9.34 6.59 -16.94
CA MET A 28 -10.45 7.14 -16.17
C MET A 28 -11.66 7.36 -17.08
N MET A 29 -12.77 6.72 -16.77
CA MET A 29 -14.02 6.82 -17.52
C MET A 29 -14.87 8.00 -17.00
N GLU A 30 -15.80 8.48 -17.84
CA GLU A 30 -16.69 9.62 -17.51
C GLU A 30 -17.61 9.34 -16.31
N ASP A 31 -17.97 8.08 -16.09
CA ASP A 31 -18.79 7.63 -14.96
C ASP A 31 -18.02 7.52 -13.63
N GLY A 32 -16.72 7.85 -13.62
CA GLY A 32 -15.88 7.81 -12.43
C GLY A 32 -15.40 6.39 -12.08
N ILE A 33 -15.27 5.53 -13.08
CA ILE A 33 -14.66 4.19 -12.98
C ILE A 33 -13.27 4.25 -13.63
N LEU A 34 -12.31 3.54 -13.04
CA LEU A 34 -10.97 3.36 -13.59
C LEU A 34 -10.89 2.00 -14.27
N ASN A 35 -10.86 1.97 -15.61
CA ASN A 35 -10.58 0.75 -16.37
C ASN A 35 -9.09 0.45 -16.30
N VAL A 36 -8.73 -0.74 -15.86
CA VAL A 36 -7.35 -1.23 -15.81
C VAL A 36 -7.11 -2.20 -16.95
N LYS A 37 -6.02 -1.98 -17.68
CA LYS A 37 -5.67 -2.77 -18.87
C LYS A 37 -4.38 -3.57 -18.62
N TRP A 38 -4.36 -4.79 -19.15
CA TRP A 38 -3.18 -5.65 -19.22
C TRP A 38 -2.91 -5.98 -20.68
N HIS A 39 -1.75 -5.57 -21.19
CA HIS A 39 -1.40 -5.68 -22.63
C HIS A 39 -2.49 -5.13 -23.58
N GLY A 40 -3.07 -4.00 -23.22
CA GLY A 40 -4.11 -3.32 -24.01
C GLY A 40 -5.51 -3.92 -23.88
N GLN A 41 -5.68 -5.02 -23.15
CA GLN A 41 -6.98 -5.68 -22.93
C GLN A 41 -7.52 -5.32 -21.53
N LEU A 42 -8.83 -5.22 -21.40
CA LEU A 42 -9.48 -4.93 -20.13
C LEU A 42 -9.21 -6.06 -19.12
N LEU A 43 -8.58 -5.71 -18.00
CA LEU A 43 -8.30 -6.62 -16.89
C LEU A 43 -9.41 -6.58 -15.82
N CYS A 44 -9.74 -5.38 -15.38
CA CYS A 44 -10.77 -5.13 -14.37
C CYS A 44 -11.12 -3.64 -14.33
N ASP A 45 -12.18 -3.33 -13.58
CA ASP A 45 -12.60 -1.98 -13.23
C ASP A 45 -12.37 -1.72 -11.75
N VAL A 46 -12.00 -0.48 -11.41
CA VAL A 46 -11.91 -0.02 -10.02
C VAL A 46 -12.85 1.17 -9.85
N ASP A 47 -13.79 1.09 -8.91
CA ASP A 47 -14.68 2.20 -8.60
C ASP A 47 -14.09 3.17 -7.56
N GLY A 48 -14.77 4.29 -7.35
CA GLY A 48 -14.34 5.33 -6.42
C GLY A 48 -14.38 4.93 -4.93
N ASP A 49 -14.91 3.76 -4.59
CA ASP A 49 -14.93 3.17 -3.25
C ASP A 49 -13.84 2.08 -3.09
N GLY A 50 -13.10 1.82 -4.18
CA GLY A 50 -12.02 0.83 -4.21
C GLY A 50 -12.49 -0.60 -4.40
N VAL A 51 -13.71 -0.79 -4.92
CA VAL A 51 -14.20 -2.11 -5.31
C VAL A 51 -13.64 -2.46 -6.68
N VAL A 52 -13.05 -3.65 -6.79
CA VAL A 52 -12.53 -4.18 -8.06
C VAL A 52 -13.61 -5.08 -8.68
N CYS A 53 -14.08 -4.71 -9.85
CA CYS A 53 -15.12 -5.41 -10.59
C CYS A 53 -14.55 -6.09 -11.84
N PHE A 54 -15.22 -7.16 -12.27
CA PHE A 54 -14.81 -7.99 -13.40
C PHE A 54 -15.90 -7.98 -14.47
N PRO A 55 -15.86 -7.05 -15.43
CA PRO A 55 -16.76 -7.11 -16.57
C PRO A 55 -16.61 -8.43 -17.36
N SER A 56 -17.67 -8.86 -18.02
CA SER A 56 -17.73 -10.16 -18.72
C SER A 56 -16.69 -10.34 -19.85
N LYS A 57 -16.06 -9.25 -20.30
CA LYS A 57 -15.05 -9.23 -21.37
C LYS A 57 -13.61 -9.08 -20.88
N THR A 58 -13.35 -9.33 -19.58
CA THR A 58 -12.00 -9.22 -19.03
C THR A 58 -11.09 -10.36 -19.48
N VAL A 59 -9.81 -10.04 -19.66
CA VAL A 59 -8.78 -11.05 -19.92
C VAL A 59 -8.58 -11.96 -18.70
N ARG A 60 -8.28 -13.22 -18.94
CA ARG A 60 -8.01 -14.24 -17.90
C ARG A 60 -6.74 -15.02 -18.25
N GLY A 61 -6.09 -15.57 -17.24
CA GLY A 61 -4.88 -16.38 -17.35
C GLY A 61 -3.94 -16.11 -16.20
N VAL A 62 -2.95 -16.98 -16.00
CA VAL A 62 -2.04 -16.94 -14.84
C VAL A 62 -1.36 -15.58 -14.66
N ASP A 63 -0.81 -15.00 -15.72
CA ASP A 63 -0.13 -13.70 -15.66
C ASP A 63 -1.11 -12.54 -15.49
N ALA A 64 -2.29 -12.62 -16.12
CA ALA A 64 -3.36 -11.66 -15.94
C ALA A 64 -3.89 -11.71 -14.48
N ASP A 65 -4.03 -12.89 -13.90
CA ASP A 65 -4.48 -13.08 -12.53
C ASP A 65 -3.44 -12.53 -11.52
N ALA A 66 -2.14 -12.67 -11.79
CA ALA A 66 -1.08 -12.04 -10.98
C ALA A 66 -1.15 -10.51 -11.05
N SER A 67 -1.38 -9.96 -12.24
CA SER A 67 -1.59 -8.52 -12.42
C SER A 67 -2.85 -8.03 -11.71
N LEU A 68 -3.91 -8.82 -11.74
CA LEU A 68 -5.15 -8.55 -11.02
C LEU A 68 -4.94 -8.49 -9.50
N GLN A 69 -4.19 -9.42 -8.92
CA GLN A 69 -3.84 -9.37 -7.49
C GLN A 69 -3.08 -8.07 -7.15
N THR A 70 -2.21 -7.61 -8.05
CA THR A 70 -1.51 -6.33 -7.91
C THR A 70 -2.51 -5.15 -7.86
N VAL A 71 -3.53 -5.13 -8.73
CA VAL A 71 -4.58 -4.10 -8.73
C VAL A 71 -5.36 -4.12 -7.42
N ILE A 72 -5.78 -5.30 -6.95
CA ILE A 72 -6.53 -5.47 -5.70
C ILE A 72 -5.70 -4.95 -4.51
N GLN A 73 -4.43 -5.31 -4.46
CA GLN A 73 -3.52 -4.86 -3.41
C GLN A 73 -3.35 -3.34 -3.42
N ILE A 74 -3.12 -2.73 -4.60
CA ILE A 74 -2.99 -1.28 -4.75
C ILE A 74 -4.27 -0.59 -4.30
N ALA A 75 -5.44 -0.98 -4.81
CA ALA A 75 -6.71 -0.36 -4.46
C ALA A 75 -6.97 -0.44 -2.93
N SER A 76 -6.68 -1.60 -2.33
CA SER A 76 -6.82 -1.80 -0.88
C SER A 76 -5.88 -0.89 -0.08
N GLN A 77 -4.61 -0.79 -0.44
CA GLN A 77 -3.64 0.07 0.26
C GLN A 77 -3.99 1.56 0.11
N VAL A 78 -4.34 1.99 -1.11
CA VAL A 78 -4.74 3.38 -1.36
C VAL A 78 -5.99 3.74 -0.55
N ARG A 79 -6.97 2.84 -0.48
CA ARG A 79 -8.18 3.01 0.34
C ARG A 79 -7.86 3.14 1.82
N GLU A 80 -6.83 2.46 2.30
CA GLU A 80 -6.37 2.53 3.69
C GLU A 80 -5.68 3.88 3.99
N TYR A 81 -4.68 4.28 3.19
CA TYR A 81 -3.86 5.44 3.56
C TYR A 81 -4.44 6.79 3.14
N MET A 82 -5.27 6.89 2.11
CA MET A 82 -5.80 8.18 1.66
C MET A 82 -6.62 8.93 2.72
N PRO A 83 -7.50 8.29 3.50
CA PRO A 83 -8.17 8.94 4.62
C PRO A 83 -7.22 9.39 5.73
N ILE A 84 -6.13 8.65 5.95
CA ILE A 84 -5.08 9.03 6.90
C ILE A 84 -4.40 10.31 6.42
N PHE A 85 -3.92 10.33 5.16
CA PHE A 85 -3.32 11.52 4.55
C PHE A 85 -4.20 12.76 4.63
N ALA A 86 -5.50 12.61 4.46
CA ALA A 86 -6.43 13.74 4.51
C ALA A 86 -6.44 14.45 5.87
N ARG A 87 -6.23 13.71 6.95
CA ARG A 87 -6.31 14.19 8.34
C ARG A 87 -4.94 14.36 9.00
N ALA A 88 -3.90 13.77 8.43
CA ALA A 88 -2.56 13.74 9.00
C ALA A 88 -1.96 15.16 9.11
N PRO A 89 -1.38 15.51 10.27
CA PRO A 89 -0.65 16.76 10.44
C PRO A 89 0.64 16.77 9.63
N ALA A 90 1.15 17.96 9.33
CA ALA A 90 2.47 18.11 8.73
C ALA A 90 3.56 17.64 9.71
N LEU A 91 4.54 16.90 9.20
CA LEU A 91 5.74 16.57 9.97
C LEU A 91 6.62 17.80 10.07
N LYS A 92 6.78 18.30 11.29
CA LYS A 92 7.66 19.43 11.60
C LYS A 92 8.95 18.88 12.20
N ALA A 93 9.97 18.72 11.37
CA ALA A 93 11.29 18.28 11.81
C ALA A 93 12.37 19.12 11.11
N ILE A 94 13.44 19.41 11.83
CA ILE A 94 14.57 20.20 11.31
C ILE A 94 15.14 19.49 10.08
N GLY A 95 15.31 20.21 8.97
CA GLY A 95 15.82 19.69 7.72
C GLY A 95 14.79 18.97 6.81
N LEU A 96 13.55 18.84 7.26
CA LEU A 96 12.45 18.23 6.49
C LEU A 96 11.32 19.21 6.20
N GLU A 97 11.64 20.42 5.78
CA GLU A 97 10.64 21.46 5.60
C GLU A 97 9.50 21.04 4.65
N GLY A 98 8.31 20.94 5.22
CA GLY A 98 7.02 21.11 4.57
C GLY A 98 6.47 19.99 3.69
N SER A 99 7.17 18.88 3.46
CA SER A 99 6.71 17.90 2.44
C SER A 99 6.09 16.61 2.97
N TYR A 100 6.31 16.27 4.24
CA TYR A 100 5.82 15.03 4.83
C TYR A 100 4.69 15.27 5.82
N LYS A 101 3.82 14.26 5.93
CA LYS A 101 2.75 14.19 6.94
C LYS A 101 3.00 13.02 7.88
N ILE A 102 2.62 13.16 9.14
CA ILE A 102 2.69 12.09 10.14
C ILE A 102 1.49 11.18 9.94
N LEU A 103 1.74 9.95 9.47
CA LEU A 103 0.70 8.94 9.26
C LEU A 103 0.47 8.10 10.51
N ALA A 104 1.54 7.82 11.27
CA ALA A 104 1.50 7.20 12.58
C ALA A 104 2.72 7.65 13.40
N ASP A 105 2.56 7.74 14.72
CA ASP A 105 3.57 8.15 15.66
C ASP A 105 3.40 7.37 16.96
N PHE A 106 4.42 6.63 17.37
CA PHE A 106 4.42 5.86 18.61
C PHE A 106 5.84 5.58 19.10
N GLY A 107 6.07 5.80 20.40
CA GLY A 107 7.39 5.68 20.98
C GLY A 107 8.38 6.65 20.34
N ASP A 108 9.52 6.13 19.91
CA ASP A 108 10.56 6.90 19.23
C ASP A 108 10.43 6.82 17.70
N ALA A 109 9.43 6.11 17.17
CA ALA A 109 9.25 5.91 15.72
C ALA A 109 8.11 6.73 15.15
N VAL A 110 8.30 7.23 13.93
CA VAL A 110 7.28 7.92 13.13
C VAL A 110 7.20 7.29 11.75
N LEU A 111 5.98 6.96 11.31
CA LEU A 111 5.66 6.65 9.92
C LEU A 111 5.17 7.94 9.26
N ALA A 112 5.88 8.38 8.26
CA ALA A 112 5.53 9.57 7.51
C ALA A 112 5.30 9.25 6.03
N GLY A 113 4.57 10.14 5.37
CA GLY A 113 4.32 10.02 3.95
C GLY A 113 4.14 11.37 3.27
N ARG A 114 4.34 11.38 1.96
CA ARG A 114 4.02 12.54 1.11
C ARG A 114 3.33 12.08 -0.17
N LEU A 115 2.39 12.89 -0.65
CA LEU A 115 1.76 12.70 -1.95
C LEU A 115 2.53 13.50 -2.99
N GLY A 116 3.23 12.82 -3.87
CA GLY A 116 4.00 13.41 -4.97
C GLY A 116 3.30 13.27 -6.31
N LYS A 117 3.91 13.82 -7.37
CA LYS A 117 3.39 13.71 -8.75
C LYS A 117 3.27 12.25 -9.23
N LYS A 118 4.14 11.38 -8.75
CA LYS A 118 4.17 9.95 -9.07
C LYS A 118 3.40 9.07 -8.07
N GLY A 119 2.63 9.66 -7.15
CA GLY A 119 1.89 8.97 -6.09
C GLY A 119 2.55 9.08 -4.72
N ALA A 120 1.98 8.38 -3.75
CA ALA A 120 2.44 8.38 -2.36
C ALA A 120 3.86 7.81 -2.23
N ASN A 121 4.61 8.35 -1.28
CA ASN A 121 5.89 7.80 -0.82
C ASN A 121 5.87 7.74 0.70
N PHE A 122 6.43 6.68 1.24
CA PHE A 122 6.44 6.38 2.66
C PHE A 122 7.86 6.29 3.19
N VAL A 123 8.03 6.65 4.44
CA VAL A 123 9.31 6.57 5.16
C VAL A 123 9.03 6.37 6.64
N THR A 124 9.88 5.64 7.31
CA THR A 124 9.91 5.57 8.77
C THR A 124 11.17 6.25 9.25
N TRP A 125 11.08 6.99 10.33
CA TRP A 125 12.19 7.62 11.03
C TRP A 125 12.11 7.34 12.52
N GLU A 126 13.21 7.57 13.19
CA GLU A 126 13.26 7.74 14.64
C GLU A 126 13.34 9.22 14.97
N TRP A 127 12.59 9.63 16.01
CA TRP A 127 12.69 10.95 16.56
C TRP A 127 14.02 11.13 17.30
N ASP A 128 14.59 12.33 17.25
CA ASP A 128 15.60 12.71 18.21
C ASP A 128 14.98 12.84 19.62
N PHE A 129 15.83 12.97 20.63
CA PHE A 129 15.39 13.04 22.04
C PHE A 129 14.39 14.16 22.31
N ASP A 130 14.60 15.33 21.69
CA ASP A 130 13.74 16.50 21.85
C ASP A 130 12.55 16.53 20.88
N ARG A 131 12.44 15.54 19.99
CA ARG A 131 11.42 15.46 18.92
C ARG A 131 11.40 16.67 17.98
N ASN A 132 12.54 17.31 17.81
CA ASN A 132 12.73 18.44 16.91
C ASN A 132 13.26 18.03 15.55
N GLY A 133 13.88 16.87 15.45
CA GLY A 133 14.42 16.27 14.25
C GLY A 133 14.12 14.79 14.14
N VAL A 134 14.40 14.22 12.98
CA VAL A 134 14.27 12.79 12.71
C VAL A 134 15.56 12.26 12.08
N HIS A 135 15.87 11.01 12.37
CA HIS A 135 17.06 10.33 11.86
C HIS A 135 16.76 8.87 11.49
N MET A 136 17.76 8.14 10.98
CA MET A 136 17.69 6.72 10.62
C MET A 136 16.49 6.38 9.72
N GLY A 137 16.35 7.11 8.61
CA GLY A 137 15.23 6.95 7.69
C GLY A 137 15.29 5.66 6.87
N HIS A 138 14.21 4.88 6.88
CA HIS A 138 13.97 3.78 5.96
C HIS A 138 12.92 4.21 4.93
N TYR A 139 13.31 4.22 3.65
CA TYR A 139 12.48 4.73 2.56
C TYR A 139 11.82 3.58 1.79
N PHE A 140 10.50 3.56 1.77
CA PHE A 140 9.68 2.49 1.18
C PHE A 140 9.07 2.84 -0.17
N ILE A 141 9.24 4.09 -0.63
CA ILE A 141 8.62 4.60 -1.86
C ILE A 141 7.12 4.29 -1.85
N GLU A 142 6.63 3.38 -2.72
CA GLU A 142 5.21 3.00 -2.79
C GLU A 142 4.81 1.85 -1.87
N ASP A 143 5.74 1.20 -1.19
CA ASP A 143 5.47 0.04 -0.34
C ASP A 143 4.92 0.45 1.03
N TYR A 144 3.62 0.75 1.08
CA TYR A 144 2.93 1.11 2.32
C TYR A 144 2.89 -0.04 3.32
N ALA A 145 2.76 -1.28 2.85
CA ALA A 145 2.73 -2.45 3.72
C ALA A 145 4.08 -2.66 4.41
N GLY A 146 5.18 -2.55 3.65
CA GLY A 146 6.54 -2.60 4.20
C GLY A 146 6.79 -1.48 5.20
N ALA A 147 6.37 -0.24 4.88
CA ALA A 147 6.49 0.90 5.78
C ALA A 147 5.74 0.68 7.11
N LYS A 148 4.53 0.13 7.07
CA LYS A 148 3.78 -0.22 8.30
C LYS A 148 4.47 -1.30 9.13
N ARG A 149 5.01 -2.34 8.48
CA ARG A 149 5.75 -3.41 9.18
C ARG A 149 6.99 -2.86 9.86
N ASP A 150 7.78 -2.07 9.16
CA ASP A 150 8.97 -1.43 9.72
C ASP A 150 8.63 -0.48 10.87
N PHE A 151 7.60 0.34 10.72
CA PHE A 151 7.11 1.18 11.80
C PHE A 151 6.69 0.38 13.03
N ALA A 152 5.93 -0.71 12.86
CA ALA A 152 5.48 -1.56 13.96
C ALA A 152 6.66 -2.20 14.73
N ALA A 153 7.71 -2.60 14.00
CA ALA A 153 8.94 -3.15 14.59
C ALA A 153 9.74 -2.06 15.34
N ARG A 154 9.99 -0.91 14.70
CA ARG A 154 10.78 0.20 15.26
C ARG A 154 10.09 0.85 16.46
N SER A 155 8.78 0.98 16.42
CA SER A 155 7.98 1.47 17.54
C SER A 155 7.80 0.45 18.67
N ARG A 156 8.33 -0.77 18.51
CA ARG A 156 8.17 -1.90 19.44
C ARG A 156 6.73 -2.30 19.72
N LEU A 157 5.81 -1.97 18.80
CA LEU A 157 4.43 -2.46 18.85
C LEU A 157 4.37 -3.96 18.56
N ILE A 158 5.32 -4.45 17.76
CA ILE A 158 5.49 -5.87 17.47
C ILE A 158 6.98 -6.22 17.65
N GLU A 159 7.26 -7.32 18.32
CA GLU A 159 8.63 -7.84 18.41
C GLU A 159 9.09 -8.27 17.01
N PRO A 160 10.28 -7.85 16.53
CA PRO A 160 10.78 -8.21 15.19
C PRO A 160 10.78 -9.71 14.92
N GLN A 161 11.02 -10.53 15.94
CA GLN A 161 11.04 -12.00 15.86
C GLN A 161 9.66 -12.61 15.56
N ARG A 162 8.58 -11.84 15.71
CA ARG A 162 7.20 -12.26 15.38
C ARG A 162 6.76 -11.85 13.99
N LEU A 163 7.62 -11.20 13.23
CA LEU A 163 7.37 -10.80 11.84
C LEU A 163 8.06 -11.79 10.91
N PHE A 164 7.30 -12.71 10.35
CA PHE A 164 7.81 -13.63 9.34
C PHE A 164 7.78 -12.98 7.95
N SER A 165 8.84 -13.16 7.18
CA SER A 165 8.86 -12.86 5.75
C SER A 165 8.01 -13.89 4.98
N ASP A 166 7.61 -13.55 3.74
CA ASP A 166 6.88 -14.49 2.88
C ASP A 166 7.66 -15.80 2.63
N LYS A 167 9.00 -15.72 2.59
CA LYS A 167 9.87 -16.89 2.49
C LYS A 167 9.78 -17.79 3.73
N GLU A 168 9.82 -17.19 4.93
CA GLU A 168 9.71 -17.93 6.19
C GLU A 168 8.30 -18.52 6.36
N LEU A 169 7.25 -17.76 5.99
CA LEU A 169 5.88 -18.28 5.97
C LEU A 169 5.75 -19.46 4.99
N GLY A 170 6.40 -19.41 3.83
CA GLY A 170 6.47 -20.52 2.88
C GLY A 170 7.13 -21.76 3.48
N VAL A 171 8.24 -21.60 4.20
CA VAL A 171 8.90 -22.71 4.91
C VAL A 171 8.02 -23.30 5.99
N ILE A 172 7.38 -22.45 6.82
CA ILE A 172 6.47 -22.89 7.89
C ILE A 172 5.29 -23.66 7.28
N ARG A 173 4.67 -23.14 6.21
CA ARG A 173 3.57 -23.81 5.53
C ARG A 173 3.97 -25.19 5.02
N ASN A 174 5.10 -25.29 4.30
CA ASN A 174 5.61 -26.55 3.77
C ASN A 174 5.92 -27.58 4.88
N ALA A 175 6.46 -27.11 6.02
CA ALA A 175 6.71 -27.97 7.17
C ALA A 175 5.40 -28.49 7.79
N CYS A 176 4.36 -27.65 7.89
CA CYS A 176 3.03 -28.04 8.36
C CYS A 176 2.36 -29.05 7.40
N GLU A 177 2.43 -28.81 6.09
CA GLU A 177 1.89 -29.72 5.07
C GLU A 177 2.59 -31.10 5.13
N PHE A 178 3.90 -31.13 5.30
CA PHE A 178 4.68 -32.36 5.46
C PHE A 178 4.24 -33.13 6.72
N ALA A 179 4.16 -32.45 7.87
CA ALA A 179 3.76 -33.08 9.14
C ALA A 179 2.33 -33.67 9.06
N LEU A 180 1.39 -32.96 8.42
CA LEU A 180 0.02 -33.44 8.23
C LEU A 180 -0.06 -34.62 7.28
N ALA A 181 0.81 -34.71 6.28
CA ALA A 181 0.87 -35.85 5.36
C ALA A 181 1.45 -37.11 6.05
N ASP A 182 2.39 -36.95 6.96
CA ASP A 182 2.98 -38.06 7.73
C ASP A 182 1.95 -38.66 8.74
N ASP A 183 1.15 -37.81 9.40
CA ASP A 183 0.08 -38.26 10.32
C ASP A 183 -1.06 -39.01 9.61
N ALA A 184 -1.26 -38.76 8.30
CA ALA A 184 -2.28 -39.43 7.51
C ALA A 184 -1.90 -40.87 7.08
N THR A 185 -0.67 -41.31 7.37
CA THR A 185 -0.13 -42.65 7.00
C THR A 185 -0.04 -43.61 8.17
N LEU A 186 -0.50 -43.23 9.36
CA LEU A 186 -0.70 -44.07 10.56
C LEU A 186 -2.17 -44.46 10.75
#